data_b68e2ab81d52fc82a6be064d86c4b848
#
_entry.id   b68e2ab81d52fc82a6be064d86c4b848
#
_cell.length_a   1.000
_cell.length_b   1.000
_cell.length_c   1.000
_cell.angle_alpha   90.00
_cell.angle_beta   90.00
_cell.angle_gamma   90.00
#
_symmetry.space_group_name_H-M   'P 1'
#
loop_
_entity.id
_entity.type
_entity.pdbx_description
1 polymer ?
#
loop_
_entity_poly.entity_id
_entity_poly.type
_entity_poly.pdbx_seq_one_letter_code
_entity_poly.pdbx_strand_id
1 'polypeptide(L)'
;SDFDAWVVNEQKNADTGLTEGSLAYEGQQVYLNAGCTQCHVIGGVWDVQGERIAPNLTHFANRNVFAGAALKNNSENLTKWLANPAELKPGTFMPNLELTEREIEALIEYLGTLK
;
A
#
# COMPACT_ATOMS: atom_id res chain seq x y z
N SER A 1 -24.37 4.09 -12.64
CA SER A 1 -24.30 2.72 -12.07
C SER A 1 -23.14 2.60 -11.10
N ASP A 2 -23.15 1.55 -10.29
CA ASP A 2 -22.06 1.27 -9.35
C ASP A 2 -20.73 1.04 -10.08
N PHE A 3 -20.80 0.42 -11.27
CA PHE A 3 -19.63 0.21 -12.10
C PHE A 3 -19.04 1.54 -12.59
N ASP A 4 -19.88 2.47 -13.04
CA ASP A 4 -19.43 3.79 -13.50
C ASP A 4 -18.79 4.58 -12.36
N ALA A 5 -19.37 4.53 -11.17
CA ALA A 5 -18.82 5.17 -9.99
C ALA A 5 -17.47 4.55 -9.60
N TRP A 6 -17.34 3.23 -9.71
CA TRP A 6 -16.09 2.52 -9.46
C TRP A 6 -15.00 2.96 -10.45
N VAL A 7 -15.33 3.02 -11.75
CA VAL A 7 -14.37 3.47 -12.78
C VAL A 7 -13.88 4.89 -12.49
N VAL A 8 -14.79 5.80 -12.17
CA VAL A 8 -14.42 7.18 -11.82
C VAL A 8 -13.48 7.22 -10.62
N ASN A 9 -13.78 6.43 -9.59
CA ASN A 9 -12.92 6.38 -8.39
C ASN A 9 -11.54 5.82 -8.72
N GLU A 10 -11.46 4.75 -9.54
CA GLU A 10 -10.17 4.15 -9.91
C GLU A 10 -9.28 5.11 -10.72
N GLN A 11 -9.85 6.13 -11.34
CA GLN A 11 -9.11 7.15 -12.07
C GLN A 11 -8.57 8.26 -11.18
N LYS A 12 -8.98 8.31 -9.92
CA LYS A 12 -8.52 9.34 -8.97
C LYS A 12 -7.14 9.03 -8.43
N ASN A 13 -6.39 10.09 -8.14
CA ASN A 13 -5.15 10.00 -7.39
C ASN A 13 -5.44 9.79 -5.89
N ALA A 14 -4.41 9.37 -5.15
CA ALA A 14 -4.47 9.30 -3.70
C ALA A 14 -4.64 10.69 -3.09
N ASP A 15 -5.26 10.73 -1.91
CA ASP A 15 -5.35 11.96 -1.13
C ASP A 15 -3.94 12.34 -0.64
N THR A 16 -3.50 13.55 -1.00
CA THR A 16 -2.23 14.12 -0.57
C THR A 16 -2.40 15.16 0.53
N GLY A 17 -3.63 15.41 0.96
CA GLY A 17 -3.98 16.39 2.00
C GLY A 17 -3.90 15.83 3.41
N LEU A 18 -3.03 14.85 3.67
CA LEU A 18 -2.87 14.25 4.99
C LEU A 18 -2.33 15.26 5.99
N THR A 19 -2.87 15.21 7.22
CA THR A 19 -2.43 16.11 8.28
C THR A 19 -1.02 15.73 8.73
N GLU A 20 -0.09 16.70 8.63
CA GLU A 20 1.27 16.52 9.13
C GLU A 20 1.24 16.18 10.62
N GLY A 21 2.02 15.17 11.02
CA GLY A 21 2.03 14.66 12.39
C GLY A 21 1.00 13.55 12.66
N SER A 22 0.07 13.28 11.72
CA SER A 22 -0.82 12.13 11.85
C SER A 22 -0.09 10.81 11.59
N LEU A 23 -0.66 9.72 12.08
CA LEU A 23 -0.08 8.38 11.84
C LEU A 23 -0.11 8.03 10.35
N ALA A 24 -1.17 8.41 9.63
CA ALA A 24 -1.26 8.19 8.18
C ALA A 24 -0.18 8.97 7.43
N TYR A 25 0.09 10.22 7.81
CA TYR A 25 1.17 11.01 7.22
C TYR A 25 2.53 10.34 7.48
N GLU A 26 2.76 9.86 8.70
CA GLU A 26 3.98 9.12 9.04
C GLU A 26 4.12 7.87 8.16
N GLY A 27 3.02 7.15 7.93
CA GLY A 27 2.98 5.98 7.03
C GLY A 27 3.33 6.33 5.60
N GLN A 28 2.88 7.47 5.10
CA GLN A 28 3.28 7.96 3.78
C GLN A 28 4.78 8.18 3.70
N GLN A 29 5.38 8.76 4.74
CA GLN A 29 6.83 8.96 4.80
C GLN A 29 7.58 7.64 4.82
N VAL A 30 7.08 6.64 5.54
CA VAL A 30 7.66 5.29 5.53
C VAL A 30 7.60 4.71 4.12
N TYR A 31 6.45 4.81 3.43
CA TYR A 31 6.30 4.37 2.05
C TYR A 31 7.35 5.01 1.13
N LEU A 32 7.56 6.31 1.24
CA LEU A 32 8.48 7.04 0.39
C LEU A 32 9.95 6.71 0.67
N ASN A 33 10.29 6.29 1.89
CA ASN A 33 11.68 6.15 2.33
C ASN A 33 12.15 4.71 2.54
N ALA A 34 11.26 3.74 2.64
CA ALA A 34 11.60 2.36 3.00
C ALA A 34 11.82 1.42 1.80
N GLY A 35 11.80 1.95 0.57
CA GLY A 35 12.04 1.14 -0.63
C GLY A 35 10.79 0.68 -1.37
N CYS A 36 9.60 0.96 -0.87
CA CYS A 36 8.33 0.59 -1.52
C CYS A 36 8.22 1.17 -2.93
N THR A 37 8.72 2.39 -3.11
CA THR A 37 8.69 3.13 -4.37
C THR A 37 9.53 2.50 -5.48
N GLN A 38 10.40 1.55 -5.16
CA GLN A 38 11.19 0.85 -6.18
C GLN A 38 10.32 -0.08 -7.03
N CYS A 39 9.20 -0.53 -6.50
CA CYS A 39 8.33 -1.50 -7.15
C CYS A 39 6.87 -1.03 -7.27
N HIS A 40 6.37 -0.29 -6.30
CA HIS A 40 4.97 0.15 -6.24
C HIS A 40 4.81 1.60 -6.66
N VAL A 41 3.61 1.92 -7.17
CA VAL A 41 3.20 3.30 -7.45
C VAL A 41 1.95 3.64 -6.64
N ILE A 42 1.81 4.91 -6.30
CA ILE A 42 0.58 5.50 -5.74
C ILE A 42 0.35 6.80 -6.51
N GLY A 43 -0.74 6.85 -7.27
CA GLY A 43 -1.05 7.98 -8.14
C GLY A 43 -1.12 9.29 -7.37
N GLY A 44 -0.40 10.30 -7.81
CA GLY A 44 -0.30 11.61 -7.16
C GLY A 44 0.70 11.70 -6.04
N VAL A 45 1.25 10.59 -5.57
CA VAL A 45 2.27 10.52 -4.50
C VAL A 45 3.61 10.10 -5.07
N TRP A 46 3.64 8.99 -5.77
CA TRP A 46 4.84 8.49 -6.44
C TRP A 46 4.45 7.76 -7.73
N ASP A 47 4.66 8.44 -8.85
CA ASP A 47 4.36 7.92 -10.18
C ASP A 47 5.67 7.53 -10.86
N VAL A 48 5.81 6.23 -11.20
CA VAL A 48 6.99 5.70 -11.85
C VAL A 48 6.83 5.76 -13.36
N GLN A 49 7.88 6.20 -14.05
CA GLN A 49 7.98 6.13 -15.49
C GLN A 49 8.56 4.75 -15.85
N GLY A 50 7.83 3.96 -16.65
CA GLY A 50 8.30 2.66 -17.12
C GLY A 50 7.52 1.47 -16.56
N GLU A 51 8.15 0.30 -16.56
CA GLU A 51 7.50 -0.94 -16.15
C GLU A 51 7.30 -0.99 -14.63
N ARG A 52 6.09 -1.42 -14.26
CA ARG A 52 5.77 -1.70 -12.85
C ARG A 52 5.95 -3.18 -12.59
N ILE A 53 6.71 -3.51 -11.55
CA ILE A 53 6.96 -4.90 -11.16
C ILE A 53 6.11 -5.33 -9.97
N ALA A 54 5.32 -4.41 -9.40
CA ALA A 54 4.42 -4.68 -8.30
C ALA A 54 3.09 -3.91 -8.49
N PRO A 55 2.01 -4.29 -7.79
CA PRO A 55 0.71 -3.66 -7.96
C PRO A 55 0.71 -2.16 -7.63
N ASN A 56 -0.13 -1.42 -8.35
CA ASN A 56 -0.45 -0.03 -8.05
C ASN A 56 -1.29 0.01 -6.77
N LEU A 57 -0.87 0.77 -5.77
CA LEU A 57 -1.49 0.81 -4.45
C LEU A 57 -2.48 1.96 -4.26
N THR A 58 -2.75 2.78 -5.27
CA THR A 58 -3.57 3.99 -5.17
C THR A 58 -4.92 3.75 -4.48
N HIS A 59 -5.54 2.60 -4.73
CA HIS A 59 -6.85 2.23 -4.20
C HIS A 59 -6.80 0.95 -3.38
N PHE A 60 -5.68 0.74 -2.68
CA PHE A 60 -5.43 -0.51 -1.96
C PHE A 60 -6.51 -0.82 -0.91
N ALA A 61 -7.01 0.18 -0.19
CA ALA A 61 -8.00 -0.03 0.86
C ALA A 61 -9.33 -0.57 0.35
N ASN A 62 -9.62 -0.42 -0.95
CA ASN A 62 -10.85 -0.94 -1.56
C ASN A 62 -10.75 -2.40 -1.97
N ARG A 63 -9.59 -3.02 -1.85
CA ARG A 63 -9.40 -4.43 -2.19
C ARG A 63 -9.85 -5.32 -1.05
N ASN A 64 -10.48 -6.44 -1.40
CA ASN A 64 -10.89 -7.45 -0.43
C ASN A 64 -9.75 -8.38 -0.05
N VAL A 65 -8.80 -8.57 -0.97
CA VAL A 65 -7.65 -9.46 -0.83
C VAL A 65 -6.39 -8.80 -1.38
N PHE A 66 -5.24 -9.31 -0.98
CA PHE A 66 -3.93 -8.86 -1.50
C PHE A 66 -2.96 -10.04 -1.63
N ALA A 67 -1.71 -9.76 -2.00
CA ALA A 67 -0.67 -10.78 -2.23
C ALA A 67 -1.12 -11.84 -3.24
N GLY A 68 -1.64 -11.40 -4.40
CA GLY A 68 -2.13 -12.30 -5.44
C GLY A 68 -3.39 -13.06 -5.01
N ALA A 69 -4.27 -12.42 -4.24
CA ALA A 69 -5.50 -12.96 -3.68
C ALA A 69 -5.28 -14.05 -2.62
N ALA A 70 -4.05 -14.19 -2.10
CA ALA A 70 -3.73 -15.20 -1.09
C ALA A 70 -4.22 -14.81 0.32
N LEU A 71 -4.36 -13.51 0.60
CA LEU A 71 -4.66 -13.01 1.94
C LEU A 71 -5.85 -12.05 1.91
N LYS A 72 -6.72 -12.19 2.92
CA LYS A 72 -7.80 -11.23 3.14
C LYS A 72 -7.21 -9.88 3.58
N ASN A 73 -7.73 -8.78 3.03
CA ASN A 73 -7.24 -7.44 3.36
C ASN A 73 -7.78 -6.98 4.70
N ASN A 74 -6.98 -7.17 5.74
CA ASN A 74 -7.25 -6.69 7.10
C ASN A 74 -5.93 -6.35 7.78
N SER A 75 -6.03 -5.66 8.92
CA SER A 75 -4.84 -5.18 9.65
C SER A 75 -3.95 -6.31 10.15
N GLU A 76 -4.54 -7.43 10.58
CA GLU A 76 -3.77 -8.57 11.07
C GLU A 76 -2.89 -9.17 9.96
N ASN A 77 -3.47 -9.42 8.79
CA ASN A 77 -2.74 -9.97 7.66
C ASN A 77 -1.71 -8.98 7.11
N LEU A 78 -2.05 -7.68 7.06
CA LEU A 78 -1.13 -6.64 6.63
C LEU A 78 0.08 -6.54 7.58
N THR A 79 -0.15 -6.63 8.87
CA THR A 79 0.93 -6.61 9.86
C THR A 79 1.92 -7.75 9.60
N LYS A 80 1.42 -8.95 9.42
CA LYS A 80 2.26 -10.12 9.13
C LYS A 80 2.97 -10.01 7.79
N TRP A 81 2.25 -9.54 6.77
CA TRP A 81 2.80 -9.36 5.42
C TRP A 81 3.93 -8.35 5.40
N LEU A 82 3.72 -7.18 5.99
CA LEU A 82 4.74 -6.12 6.02
C LEU A 82 5.94 -6.50 6.88
N ALA A 83 5.74 -7.35 7.88
CA ALA A 83 6.85 -7.84 8.71
C ALA A 83 7.75 -8.80 7.93
N ASN A 84 7.18 -9.73 7.17
CA ASN A 84 7.95 -10.67 6.36
C ASN A 84 7.06 -11.31 5.27
N PRO A 85 7.06 -10.75 4.06
CA PRO A 85 6.21 -11.28 2.99
C PRO A 85 6.48 -12.75 2.65
N ALA A 86 7.74 -13.16 2.64
CA ALA A 86 8.13 -14.53 2.26
C ALA A 86 7.62 -15.59 3.22
N GLU A 87 7.36 -15.25 4.48
CA GLU A 87 6.80 -16.18 5.47
C GLU A 87 5.38 -16.59 5.11
N LEU A 88 4.59 -15.64 4.60
CA LEU A 88 3.19 -15.89 4.21
C LEU A 88 3.05 -16.40 2.77
N LYS A 89 3.96 -16.00 1.90
CA LYS A 89 3.96 -16.40 0.48
C LYS A 89 5.38 -16.67 0.03
N PRO A 90 5.89 -17.89 0.25
CA PRO A 90 7.23 -18.25 -0.21
C PRO A 90 7.41 -18.01 -1.70
N GLY A 91 8.55 -17.44 -2.09
CA GLY A 91 8.82 -17.11 -3.49
C GLY A 91 8.31 -15.74 -3.95
N THR A 92 7.66 -14.97 -3.08
CA THR A 92 7.29 -13.61 -3.42
C THR A 92 8.51 -12.73 -3.70
N PHE A 93 8.40 -11.77 -4.63
CA PHE A 93 9.47 -10.83 -4.92
C PHE A 93 9.53 -9.65 -3.94
N MET A 94 8.48 -9.44 -3.14
CA MET A 94 8.49 -8.39 -2.14
C MET A 94 9.44 -8.76 -1.01
N PRO A 95 10.48 -7.94 -0.76
CA PRO A 95 11.49 -8.27 0.25
C PRO A 95 11.01 -7.96 1.66
N ASN A 96 11.69 -8.54 2.65
CA ASN A 96 11.58 -8.11 4.03
C ASN A 96 12.38 -6.80 4.18
N LEU A 97 11.69 -5.70 4.45
CA LEU A 97 12.28 -4.37 4.56
C LEU A 97 12.78 -4.05 5.98
N GLU A 98 12.66 -5.02 6.89
CA GLU A 98 13.08 -4.87 8.29
C GLU A 98 12.44 -3.67 8.98
N LEU A 99 11.14 -3.48 8.73
CA LEU A 99 10.36 -2.38 9.30
C LEU A 99 10.17 -2.58 10.80
N THR A 100 10.20 -1.47 11.55
CA THR A 100 9.84 -1.48 12.97
C THR A 100 8.32 -1.67 13.13
N GLU A 101 7.88 -2.06 14.32
CA GLU A 101 6.45 -2.16 14.63
C GLU A 101 5.73 -0.84 14.39
N ARG A 102 6.35 0.27 14.76
CA ARG A 102 5.80 1.63 14.54
C ARG A 102 5.65 1.93 13.06
N GLU A 103 6.65 1.60 12.25
CA GLU A 103 6.61 1.81 10.81
C GLU A 103 5.50 0.98 10.16
N ILE A 104 5.32 -0.26 10.58
CA ILE A 104 4.24 -1.13 10.08
C ILE A 104 2.87 -0.53 10.45
N GLU A 105 2.70 -0.13 11.70
CA GLU A 105 1.46 0.50 12.17
C GLU A 105 1.13 1.75 11.35
N ALA A 106 2.12 2.61 11.14
CA ALA A 106 1.96 3.82 10.35
C ALA A 106 1.60 3.51 8.88
N LEU A 107 2.26 2.53 8.28
CA LEU A 107 1.95 2.10 6.92
C LEU A 107 0.52 1.59 6.79
N ILE A 108 0.04 0.82 7.74
CA ILE A 108 -1.33 0.30 7.72
C ILE A 108 -2.34 1.44 7.77
N GLU A 109 -2.10 2.45 8.62
CA GLU A 109 -2.94 3.64 8.67
C GLU A 109 -2.93 4.38 7.32
N TYR A 110 -1.76 4.53 6.73
CA TYR A 110 -1.65 5.18 5.43
C TYR A 110 -2.37 4.39 4.33
N LEU A 111 -2.11 3.08 4.24
CA LEU A 111 -2.75 2.23 3.24
C LEU A 111 -4.29 2.24 3.38
N GLY A 112 -4.79 2.40 4.60
CA GLY A 112 -6.22 2.54 4.87
C GLY A 112 -6.85 3.81 4.30
N THR A 113 -6.05 4.82 3.94
CA THR A 113 -6.53 6.04 3.28
C THR A 113 -6.64 5.91 1.77
N LEU A 114 -6.07 4.86 1.19
CA LEU A 114 -5.99 4.64 -0.27
C LEU A 114 -7.28 3.96 -0.77
N LYS A 115 -8.34 4.74 -0.89
CA LYS A 115 -9.70 4.28 -1.27
C LYS A 115 -10.07 4.58 -2.70
#